data_d5c2615e94e0a3022dc6fa793f61cc57
#
_entry.id   d5c2615e94e0a3022dc6fa793f61cc57
#
_cell.length_a   1.000
_cell.length_b   1.000
_cell.length_c   1.000
_cell.angle_alpha   90.00
_cell.angle_beta   90.00
_cell.angle_gamma   90.00
#
_symmetry.space_group_name_H-M   'P 1'
#
loop_
_entity.id
_entity.type
_entity.pdbx_description
1 polymer ?
#
loop_
_entity_poly.entity_id
_entity_poly.type
_entity_poly.pdbx_seq_one_letter_code
_entity_poly.pdbx_strand_id
1 'polypeptide(L)'
;GEPTEEETVEILKGLRDKYEAHHKVKISDDAINDAVKMSSRYIADRFLPDKAIDLIDEAASRVRLKAYTAPDNIKAMEKEVKSLEEEKTSAVRSQDFEQAAKLRDKEKNLKTLLDEETEKWKNLSSHQVKEVSSEDIAEVVSSWTGIPATQITKEESEKLLHLEDELHKRIVGQDKAVS
;
A
#
# COMPACT_ATOMS: atom_id res chain seq x y z
N GLY A 1 17.28 28.58 -6.56
CA GLY A 1 16.16 28.56 -5.59
C GLY A 1 15.44 27.23 -5.65
N GLU A 2 14.53 27.01 -4.74
CA GLU A 2 13.63 25.85 -4.78
C GLU A 2 12.75 25.94 -6.03
N PRO A 3 12.57 24.86 -6.81
CA PRO A 3 11.70 24.87 -7.99
C PRO A 3 10.23 25.02 -7.58
N THR A 4 9.42 25.56 -8.49
CA THR A 4 7.95 25.63 -8.29
C THR A 4 7.33 24.21 -8.35
N GLU A 5 6.05 24.11 -7.97
CA GLU A 5 5.31 22.83 -8.08
C GLU A 5 5.23 22.38 -9.55
N GLU A 6 4.98 23.28 -10.49
CA GLU A 6 4.92 22.98 -11.92
C GLU A 6 6.27 22.51 -12.46
N GLU A 7 7.36 23.17 -12.10
CA GLU A 7 8.71 22.76 -12.47
C GLU A 7 9.05 21.39 -11.87
N THR A 8 8.62 21.13 -10.64
CA THR A 8 8.83 19.85 -9.97
C THR A 8 8.06 18.71 -10.65
N VAL A 9 6.82 18.95 -11.11
CA VAL A 9 6.05 17.96 -11.89
C VAL A 9 6.80 17.59 -13.18
N GLU A 10 7.36 18.57 -13.90
CA GLU A 10 8.14 18.31 -15.12
C GLU A 10 9.44 17.55 -14.82
N ILE A 11 10.13 17.85 -13.72
CA ILE A 11 11.30 17.10 -13.27
C ILE A 11 10.91 15.63 -12.99
N LEU A 12 9.82 15.39 -12.25
CA LEU A 12 9.36 14.04 -11.93
C LEU A 12 8.92 13.26 -13.17
N LYS A 13 8.24 13.90 -14.12
CA LYS A 13 7.91 13.28 -15.41
C LYS A 13 9.18 12.88 -16.18
N GLY A 14 10.22 13.70 -16.14
CA GLY A 14 11.51 13.36 -16.74
C GLY A 14 12.24 12.21 -16.07
N LEU A 15 11.98 11.97 -14.78
CA LEU A 15 12.58 10.87 -14.01
C LEU A 15 11.73 9.60 -14.00
N ARG A 16 10.44 9.69 -14.39
CA ARG A 16 9.45 8.59 -14.33
C ARG A 16 9.98 7.27 -14.85
N ASP A 17 10.50 7.25 -16.08
CA ASP A 17 10.95 6.02 -16.73
C ASP A 17 12.03 5.30 -15.93
N LYS A 18 12.91 6.04 -15.26
CA LYS A 18 13.96 5.47 -14.41
C LYS A 18 13.39 4.82 -13.16
N TYR A 19 12.42 5.46 -12.49
CA TYR A 19 11.75 4.92 -11.32
C TYR A 19 10.87 3.73 -11.68
N GLU A 20 10.11 3.81 -12.77
CA GLU A 20 9.31 2.71 -13.30
C GLU A 20 10.18 1.47 -13.60
N ALA A 21 11.33 1.67 -14.25
CA ALA A 21 12.26 0.58 -14.55
C ALA A 21 12.89 -0.02 -13.30
N HIS A 22 13.24 0.82 -12.31
CA HIS A 22 13.86 0.39 -11.06
C HIS A 22 12.88 -0.42 -10.19
N HIS A 23 11.68 0.09 -9.98
CA HIS A 23 10.66 -0.54 -9.14
C HIS A 23 9.81 -1.57 -9.88
N LYS A 24 9.85 -1.60 -11.22
CA LYS A 24 9.00 -2.45 -12.08
C LYS A 24 7.51 -2.21 -11.85
N VAL A 25 7.13 -0.96 -11.71
CA VAL A 25 5.75 -0.46 -11.56
C VAL A 25 5.53 0.67 -12.55
N LYS A 26 4.27 0.99 -12.85
CA LYS A 26 3.91 2.22 -13.57
C LYS A 26 3.61 3.33 -12.58
N ILE A 27 3.79 4.58 -13.01
CA ILE A 27 3.51 5.76 -12.19
C ILE A 27 2.54 6.64 -12.97
N SER A 28 1.32 6.81 -12.45
CA SER A 28 0.30 7.64 -13.10
C SER A 28 0.66 9.13 -13.06
N ASP A 29 0.11 9.91 -13.99
CA ASP A 29 0.26 11.36 -13.97
C ASP A 29 -0.37 11.99 -12.72
N ASP A 30 -1.49 11.42 -12.26
CA ASP A 30 -2.17 11.85 -11.04
C ASP A 30 -1.29 11.61 -9.80
N ALA A 31 -0.61 10.46 -9.72
CA ALA A 31 0.33 10.19 -8.64
C ALA A 31 1.49 11.19 -8.61
N ILE A 32 2.02 11.61 -9.76
CA ILE A 32 3.07 12.63 -9.85
C ILE A 32 2.57 13.98 -9.34
N ASN A 33 1.40 14.41 -9.83
CA ASN A 33 0.81 15.68 -9.43
C ASN A 33 0.51 15.71 -7.93
N ASP A 34 -0.05 14.62 -7.40
CA ASP A 34 -0.40 14.53 -5.99
C ASP A 34 0.83 14.38 -5.09
N ALA A 35 1.90 13.72 -5.56
CA ALA A 35 3.16 13.67 -4.82
C ALA A 35 3.75 15.08 -4.63
N VAL A 36 3.70 15.93 -5.66
CA VAL A 36 4.17 17.32 -5.57
C VAL A 36 3.29 18.14 -4.61
N LYS A 37 1.97 18.13 -4.82
CA LYS A 37 1.01 18.87 -3.99
C LYS A 37 1.04 18.43 -2.53
N MET A 38 0.98 17.12 -2.28
CA MET A 38 0.95 16.58 -0.92
C MET A 38 2.28 16.80 -0.21
N SER A 39 3.42 16.65 -0.90
CA SER A 39 4.71 16.95 -0.29
C SER A 39 4.86 18.42 0.06
N SER A 40 4.44 19.31 -0.83
CA SER A 40 4.46 20.77 -0.59
C SER A 40 3.62 21.15 0.63
N ARG A 41 2.44 20.54 0.76
CA ARG A 41 1.46 20.88 1.80
C ARG A 41 1.72 20.23 3.16
N TYR A 42 2.14 18.97 3.20
CA TYR A 42 2.20 18.17 4.42
C TYR A 42 3.61 17.88 4.93
N ILE A 43 4.64 18.08 4.09
CA ILE A 43 6.05 17.84 4.46
C ILE A 43 6.79 19.15 4.49
N ALA A 44 6.99 19.70 5.70
CA ALA A 44 7.59 21.02 5.91
C ALA A 44 9.11 21.00 6.15
N ASP A 45 9.69 19.85 6.44
CA ASP A 45 11.09 19.69 6.85
C ASP A 45 12.06 19.46 5.69
N ARG A 46 11.55 19.41 4.46
CA ARG A 46 12.32 19.19 3.22
C ARG A 46 11.85 20.11 2.10
N PHE A 47 12.69 20.24 1.07
CA PHE A 47 12.45 21.11 -0.08
C PHE A 47 12.06 20.31 -1.33
N LEU A 48 11.37 20.99 -2.26
CA LEU A 48 11.17 20.48 -3.62
C LEU A 48 12.51 20.56 -4.40
N PRO A 49 12.81 19.62 -5.29
CA PRO A 49 11.97 18.49 -5.71
C PRO A 49 12.14 17.25 -4.81
N ASP A 50 13.12 17.21 -3.90
CA ASP A 50 13.55 16.02 -3.19
C ASP A 50 12.42 15.34 -2.42
N LYS A 51 11.60 16.11 -1.68
CA LYS A 51 10.47 15.55 -0.92
C LYS A 51 9.41 14.86 -1.78
N ALA A 52 9.18 15.36 -3.00
CA ALA A 52 8.25 14.75 -3.94
C ALA A 52 8.85 13.49 -4.60
N ILE A 53 10.16 13.52 -4.89
CA ILE A 53 10.92 12.36 -5.36
C ILE A 53 10.87 11.24 -4.33
N ASP A 54 11.16 11.53 -3.05
CA ASP A 54 11.12 10.56 -1.97
C ASP A 54 9.73 9.93 -1.80
N LEU A 55 8.64 10.69 -1.98
CA LEU A 55 7.28 10.17 -1.95
C LEU A 55 7.02 9.16 -3.08
N ILE A 56 7.43 9.49 -4.30
CA ILE A 56 7.28 8.61 -5.46
C ILE A 56 8.09 7.32 -5.25
N ASP A 57 9.34 7.45 -4.79
CA ASP A 57 10.22 6.30 -4.55
C ASP A 57 9.64 5.35 -3.51
N GLU A 58 9.19 5.87 -2.37
CA GLU A 58 8.57 5.10 -1.30
C GLU A 58 7.24 4.46 -1.74
N ALA A 59 6.37 5.21 -2.43
CA ALA A 59 5.11 4.69 -2.94
C ALA A 59 5.33 3.55 -3.96
N ALA A 60 6.26 3.74 -4.90
CA ALA A 60 6.62 2.73 -5.89
C ALA A 60 7.19 1.46 -5.21
N SER A 61 8.02 1.65 -4.18
CA SER A 61 8.57 0.56 -3.38
C SER A 61 7.48 -0.23 -2.66
N ARG A 62 6.52 0.46 -2.04
CA ARG A 62 5.37 -0.17 -1.35
C ARG A 62 4.45 -0.92 -2.30
N VAL A 63 4.12 -0.34 -3.44
CA VAL A 63 3.30 -1.00 -4.49
C VAL A 63 4.00 -2.26 -4.97
N ARG A 64 5.30 -2.19 -5.23
CA ARG A 64 6.11 -3.36 -5.57
C ARG A 64 6.04 -4.42 -4.48
N LEU A 65 6.27 -4.05 -3.21
CA LEU A 65 6.27 -4.99 -2.09
C LEU A 65 4.90 -5.65 -1.89
N LYS A 66 3.80 -4.87 -1.91
CA LYS A 66 2.43 -5.39 -1.86
C LYS A 66 2.20 -6.45 -2.93
N ALA A 67 2.73 -6.23 -4.11
CA ALA A 67 2.56 -7.11 -5.25
C ALA A 67 3.34 -8.44 -5.17
N TYR A 68 4.46 -8.47 -4.44
CA TYR A 68 5.26 -9.68 -4.21
C TYR A 68 4.95 -10.36 -2.86
N THR A 69 4.12 -9.74 -2.04
CA THR A 69 3.71 -10.32 -0.75
C THR A 69 2.58 -11.31 -0.99
N ALA A 70 2.79 -12.56 -0.60
CA ALA A 70 1.74 -13.57 -0.70
C ALA A 70 0.49 -13.17 0.11
N PRO A 71 -0.71 -13.40 -0.43
CA PRO A 71 -1.97 -13.17 0.28
C PRO A 71 -2.05 -13.93 1.60
N ASP A 72 -2.88 -13.45 2.51
CA ASP A 72 -2.96 -14.01 3.87
C ASP A 72 -3.51 -15.46 3.89
N ASN A 73 -4.34 -15.84 2.91
CA ASN A 73 -4.77 -17.23 2.73
C ASN A 73 -3.60 -18.17 2.44
N ILE A 74 -2.67 -17.78 1.56
CA ILE A 74 -1.47 -18.58 1.24
C ILE A 74 -0.58 -18.69 2.48
N LYS A 75 -0.32 -17.59 3.18
CA LYS A 75 0.46 -17.59 4.44
C LYS A 75 -0.17 -18.45 5.53
N ALA A 76 -1.52 -18.44 5.63
CA ALA A 76 -2.23 -19.28 6.58
C ALA A 76 -2.06 -20.77 6.24
N MET A 77 -2.17 -21.13 4.95
CA MET A 77 -1.96 -22.52 4.50
C MET A 77 -0.51 -22.96 4.72
N GLU A 78 0.49 -22.12 4.46
CA GLU A 78 1.91 -22.41 4.76
C GLU A 78 2.13 -22.69 6.25
N LYS A 79 1.51 -21.88 7.11
CA LYS A 79 1.58 -22.07 8.57
C LYS A 79 0.91 -23.38 9.01
N GLU A 80 -0.21 -23.73 8.41
CA GLU A 80 -0.93 -24.99 8.71
C GLU A 80 -0.15 -26.21 8.24
N VAL A 81 0.47 -26.16 7.04
CA VAL A 81 1.37 -27.21 6.55
C VAL A 81 2.50 -27.44 7.56
N LYS A 82 3.13 -26.37 8.03
CA LYS A 82 4.20 -26.46 9.03
C LYS A 82 3.74 -27.09 10.34
N SER A 83 2.55 -26.74 10.84
CA SER A 83 1.95 -27.35 12.02
C SER A 83 1.73 -28.84 11.84
N LEU A 84 1.17 -29.26 10.67
CA LEU A 84 0.96 -30.68 10.36
C LEU A 84 2.28 -31.46 10.26
N GLU A 85 3.35 -30.86 9.76
CA GLU A 85 4.69 -31.48 9.73
C GLU A 85 5.24 -31.72 11.14
N GLU A 86 5.06 -30.72 12.05
CA GLU A 86 5.48 -30.83 13.46
C GLU A 86 4.67 -31.90 14.19
N GLU A 87 3.34 -31.91 14.02
CA GLU A 87 2.44 -32.92 14.61
C GLU A 87 2.76 -34.34 14.09
N LYS A 88 2.98 -34.50 12.77
CA LYS A 88 3.38 -35.77 12.16
C LYS A 88 4.70 -36.25 12.76
N THR A 89 5.68 -35.38 12.90
CA THR A 89 6.98 -35.73 13.48
C THR A 89 6.82 -36.17 14.94
N SER A 90 5.96 -35.51 15.71
CA SER A 90 5.63 -35.88 17.09
C SER A 90 4.96 -37.25 17.16
N ALA A 91 3.97 -37.53 16.29
CA ALA A 91 3.29 -38.81 16.21
C ALA A 91 4.26 -39.97 15.88
N VAL A 92 5.21 -39.73 14.97
CA VAL A 92 6.26 -40.73 14.67
C VAL A 92 7.15 -40.99 15.88
N ARG A 93 7.54 -39.95 16.63
CA ARG A 93 8.37 -40.09 17.85
C ARG A 93 7.63 -40.87 18.96
N SER A 94 6.32 -40.70 19.08
CA SER A 94 5.49 -41.43 20.01
C SER A 94 5.08 -42.81 19.50
N GLN A 95 5.56 -43.23 18.33
CA GLN A 95 5.23 -44.51 17.68
C GLN A 95 3.73 -44.67 17.33
N ASP A 96 2.98 -43.57 17.24
CA ASP A 96 1.60 -43.57 16.77
C ASP A 96 1.60 -43.47 15.22
N PHE A 97 1.86 -44.59 14.60
CA PHE A 97 1.96 -44.68 13.15
C PHE A 97 0.62 -44.48 12.42
N GLU A 98 -0.51 -44.78 13.11
CA GLU A 98 -1.84 -44.55 12.53
C GLU A 98 -2.12 -43.06 12.40
N GLN A 99 -1.85 -42.30 13.47
CA GLN A 99 -1.99 -40.85 13.44
C GLN A 99 -1.01 -40.20 12.50
N ALA A 100 0.23 -40.65 12.47
CA ALA A 100 1.24 -40.17 11.54
C ALA A 100 0.82 -40.34 10.07
N ALA A 101 0.18 -41.48 9.72
CA ALA A 101 -0.34 -41.73 8.39
C ALA A 101 -1.49 -40.78 8.01
N LYS A 102 -2.44 -40.53 8.93
CA LYS A 102 -3.54 -39.58 8.75
C LYS A 102 -3.03 -38.14 8.56
N LEU A 103 -2.05 -37.73 9.37
CA LEU A 103 -1.43 -36.39 9.27
C LEU A 103 -0.66 -36.23 7.97
N ARG A 104 0.06 -37.26 7.51
CA ARG A 104 0.74 -37.27 6.21
C ARG A 104 -0.23 -37.04 5.06
N ASP A 105 -1.37 -37.72 5.07
CA ASP A 105 -2.35 -37.60 4.00
C ASP A 105 -3.02 -36.21 3.99
N LYS A 106 -3.29 -35.64 5.16
CA LYS A 106 -3.75 -34.25 5.31
C LYS A 106 -2.70 -33.25 4.81
N GLU A 107 -1.45 -33.40 5.22
CA GLU A 107 -0.33 -32.58 4.77
C GLU A 107 -0.18 -32.59 3.26
N LYS A 108 -0.24 -33.79 2.66
CA LYS A 108 -0.13 -33.97 1.20
C LYS A 108 -1.25 -33.22 0.46
N ASN A 109 -2.49 -33.36 0.93
CA ASN A 109 -3.64 -32.69 0.31
C ASN A 109 -3.53 -31.16 0.45
N LEU A 110 -3.13 -30.68 1.62
CA LEU A 110 -2.97 -29.25 1.86
C LEU A 110 -1.81 -28.64 1.05
N LYS A 111 -0.69 -29.38 0.87
CA LYS A 111 0.41 -28.99 -0.01
C LYS A 111 -0.04 -28.85 -1.46
N THR A 112 -0.84 -29.80 -1.97
CA THR A 112 -1.37 -29.70 -3.33
C THR A 112 -2.24 -28.46 -3.50
N LEU A 113 -3.13 -28.16 -2.55
CA LEU A 113 -3.96 -26.96 -2.57
C LEU A 113 -3.11 -25.67 -2.47
N LEU A 114 -2.09 -25.67 -1.63
CA LEU A 114 -1.15 -24.56 -1.50
C LEU A 114 -0.42 -24.28 -2.81
N ASP A 115 0.05 -25.33 -3.49
CA ASP A 115 0.74 -25.20 -4.79
C ASP A 115 -0.22 -24.62 -5.84
N GLU A 116 -1.47 -25.10 -5.91
CA GLU A 116 -2.48 -24.59 -6.84
C GLU A 116 -2.81 -23.11 -6.59
N GLU A 117 -3.03 -22.73 -5.34
CA GLU A 117 -3.32 -21.33 -4.98
C GLU A 117 -2.11 -20.41 -5.21
N THR A 118 -0.92 -20.89 -4.92
CA THR A 118 0.33 -20.17 -5.20
C THR A 118 0.53 -19.94 -6.70
N GLU A 119 0.28 -20.92 -7.53
CA GLU A 119 0.37 -20.78 -8.99
C GLU A 119 -0.72 -19.83 -9.54
N LYS A 120 -1.94 -19.91 -9.05
CA LYS A 120 -3.01 -18.94 -9.39
C LYS A 120 -2.59 -17.52 -9.05
N TRP A 121 -2.08 -17.30 -7.82
CA TRP A 121 -1.61 -15.99 -7.39
C TRP A 121 -0.46 -15.47 -8.24
N LYS A 122 0.56 -16.30 -8.53
CA LYS A 122 1.68 -15.90 -9.39
C LYS A 122 1.20 -15.52 -10.79
N ASN A 123 0.29 -16.29 -11.37
CA ASN A 123 -0.26 -16.01 -12.70
C ASN A 123 -1.05 -14.69 -12.71
N LEU A 124 -1.90 -14.44 -11.71
CA LEU A 124 -2.64 -13.18 -11.58
C LEU A 124 -1.69 -11.99 -11.37
N SER A 125 -0.71 -12.13 -10.48
CA SER A 125 0.23 -11.04 -10.17
C SER A 125 1.20 -10.71 -11.30
N SER A 126 1.52 -11.69 -12.17
CA SER A 126 2.42 -11.47 -13.32
C SER A 126 1.75 -10.69 -14.47
N HIS A 127 0.41 -10.73 -14.58
CA HIS A 127 -0.34 -10.07 -15.64
C HIS A 127 -0.94 -8.71 -15.22
N GLN A 128 -0.93 -8.37 -13.94
CA GLN A 128 -1.35 -7.04 -13.48
C GLN A 128 -0.22 -6.04 -13.64
N VAL A 129 -0.46 -5.01 -14.47
CA VAL A 129 0.37 -3.80 -14.48
C VAL A 129 0.18 -3.12 -13.14
N LYS A 130 1.22 -3.09 -12.36
CA LYS A 130 1.23 -2.44 -11.05
C LYS A 130 1.45 -0.97 -11.27
N GLU A 131 0.52 -0.16 -10.86
CA GLU A 131 0.54 1.28 -11.03
C GLU A 131 0.47 1.96 -9.67
N VAL A 132 1.30 2.98 -9.49
CA VAL A 132 1.25 3.87 -8.33
C VAL A 132 0.13 4.85 -8.54
N SER A 133 -0.84 4.87 -7.65
CA SER A 133 -2.00 5.75 -7.65
C SER A 133 -1.85 6.91 -6.66
N SER A 134 -2.77 7.88 -6.75
CA SER A 134 -2.90 8.95 -5.77
C SER A 134 -3.11 8.44 -4.34
N GLU A 135 -3.85 7.32 -4.19
CA GLU A 135 -4.09 6.71 -2.89
C GLU A 135 -2.81 6.15 -2.27
N ASP A 136 -1.92 5.55 -3.08
CA ASP A 136 -0.63 5.06 -2.58
C ASP A 136 0.25 6.22 -2.09
N ILE A 137 0.23 7.36 -2.78
CA ILE A 137 0.92 8.59 -2.33
C ILE A 137 0.33 9.07 -0.99
N ALA A 138 -1.00 9.15 -0.88
CA ALA A 138 -1.68 9.56 0.35
C ALA A 138 -1.38 8.63 1.53
N GLU A 139 -1.29 7.31 1.30
CA GLU A 139 -0.88 6.34 2.33
C GLU A 139 0.54 6.59 2.84
N VAL A 140 1.48 6.95 1.95
CA VAL A 140 2.85 7.28 2.36
C VAL A 140 2.87 8.56 3.19
N VAL A 141 2.22 9.63 2.71
CA VAL A 141 2.12 10.90 3.45
C VAL A 141 1.47 10.67 4.82
N SER A 142 0.40 9.89 4.87
CA SER A 142 -0.28 9.53 6.12
C SER A 142 0.67 8.81 7.10
N SER A 143 1.47 7.90 6.58
CA SER A 143 2.47 7.15 7.38
C SER A 143 3.58 8.05 7.94
N TRP A 144 4.01 9.07 7.20
CA TRP A 144 5.07 9.97 7.62
C TRP A 144 4.59 11.08 8.55
N THR A 145 3.39 11.60 8.29
CA THR A 145 2.85 12.78 9.03
C THR A 145 1.90 12.40 10.17
N GLY A 146 1.36 11.18 10.14
CA GLY A 146 0.32 10.75 11.07
C GLY A 146 -1.09 11.30 10.73
N ILE A 147 -1.25 12.03 9.62
CA ILE A 147 -2.54 12.55 9.17
C ILE A 147 -3.29 11.43 8.44
N PRO A 148 -4.56 11.11 8.81
CA PRO A 148 -5.30 10.04 8.13
C PRO A 148 -5.41 10.26 6.62
N ALA A 149 -5.15 9.21 5.81
CA ALA A 149 -5.19 9.30 4.34
C ALA A 149 -6.52 9.80 3.80
N THR A 150 -7.63 9.47 4.47
CA THR A 150 -8.97 9.97 4.12
C THR A 150 -9.13 11.49 4.26
N GLN A 151 -8.32 12.14 5.08
CA GLN A 151 -8.31 13.60 5.19
C GLN A 151 -7.41 14.23 4.12
N ILE A 152 -6.40 13.51 3.66
CA ILE A 152 -5.47 13.95 2.62
C ILE A 152 -6.15 13.92 1.26
N THR A 153 -6.90 12.84 0.96
CA THR A 153 -7.55 12.61 -0.34
C THR A 153 -8.87 13.36 -0.56
N LYS A 154 -9.47 13.94 0.50
CA LYS A 154 -10.67 14.76 0.32
C LYS A 154 -10.31 16.03 -0.43
N GLU A 155 -11.00 16.26 -1.53
CA GLU A 155 -10.86 17.50 -2.30
C GLU A 155 -11.15 18.73 -1.42
N GLU A 156 -10.38 19.79 -1.62
CA GLU A 156 -10.57 21.06 -0.89
C GLU A 156 -11.97 21.63 -1.10
N SER A 157 -12.54 21.42 -2.28
CA SER A 157 -13.90 21.84 -2.61
C SER A 157 -14.95 21.22 -1.70
N GLU A 158 -14.85 19.93 -1.36
CA GLU A 158 -15.79 19.28 -0.42
C GLU A 158 -15.61 19.82 1.01
N LYS A 159 -14.35 20.08 1.41
CA LYS A 159 -14.07 20.66 2.73
C LYS A 159 -14.62 22.08 2.85
N LEU A 160 -14.52 22.87 1.78
CA LEU A 160 -15.04 24.24 1.75
C LEU A 160 -16.56 24.27 1.68
N LEU A 161 -17.20 23.38 0.92
CA LEU A 161 -18.67 23.27 0.85
C LEU A 161 -19.31 22.93 2.20
N HIS A 162 -18.60 22.19 3.05
CA HIS A 162 -19.11 21.81 4.38
C HIS A 162 -18.51 22.64 5.52
N LEU A 163 -17.65 23.61 5.21
CA LEU A 163 -16.96 24.41 6.24
C LEU A 163 -17.96 25.20 7.10
N GLU A 164 -18.97 25.80 6.48
CA GLU A 164 -20.03 26.55 7.17
C GLU A 164 -20.81 25.64 8.13
N ASP A 165 -21.21 24.46 7.69
CA ASP A 165 -21.91 23.47 8.51
C ASP A 165 -21.05 23.00 9.71
N GLU A 166 -19.74 22.79 9.48
CA GLU A 166 -18.81 22.39 10.54
C GLU A 166 -18.54 23.52 11.54
N LEU A 167 -18.45 24.77 11.05
CA LEU A 167 -18.30 25.94 11.92
C LEU A 167 -19.54 26.15 12.79
N HIS A 168 -20.75 26.02 12.23
CA HIS A 168 -21.99 26.12 13.00
C HIS A 168 -22.14 25.06 14.09
N LYS A 169 -21.57 23.87 13.92
CA LYS A 169 -21.55 22.81 14.96
C LYS A 169 -20.65 23.16 16.14
N ARG A 170 -19.60 23.95 15.92
CA ARG A 170 -18.58 24.29 16.94
C ARG A 170 -18.75 25.68 17.56
N ILE A 171 -19.36 26.58 16.82
CA ILE A 171 -19.51 27.99 17.24
C ILE A 171 -20.99 28.27 17.45
N VAL A 172 -21.38 28.45 18.71
CA VAL A 172 -22.75 28.76 19.09
C VAL A 172 -22.93 30.26 19.21
N GLY A 173 -23.88 30.83 18.46
CA GLY A 173 -24.31 32.23 18.64
C GLY A 173 -23.56 33.28 17.82
N GLN A 174 -22.81 32.89 16.78
CA GLN A 174 -22.13 33.83 15.86
C GLN A 174 -22.56 33.63 14.39
N ASP A 175 -23.85 33.40 14.14
CA ASP A 175 -24.39 33.09 12.82
C ASP A 175 -24.05 34.14 11.75
N LYS A 176 -24.03 35.44 12.11
CA LYS A 176 -23.65 36.55 11.21
C LYS A 176 -22.14 36.59 10.85
N ALA A 177 -21.30 35.88 11.55
CA ALA A 177 -19.85 35.91 11.32
C ALA A 177 -19.40 34.63 10.58
N VAL A 178 -20.24 33.60 10.53
CA VAL A 178 -20.00 32.33 9.89
C VAL A 178 -20.62 32.27 8.48
N SER A 179 -21.71 33.02 8.24
CA SER A 179 -22.27 33.27 6.90
C SER A 179 -21.47 34.36 6.21
#